data_58e1eb156f5d24464e8871d897148fbb
#
_entry.id   58e1eb156f5d24464e8871d897148fbb
#
_cell.length_a   1.000
_cell.length_b   1.000
_cell.length_c   1.000
_cell.angle_alpha   90.00
_cell.angle_beta   90.00
_cell.angle_gamma   90.00
#
_symmetry.space_group_name_H-M   'P 1'
#
loop_
_entity.id
_entity.type
_entity.pdbx_description
1 polymer ?
#
loop_
_entity_poly.entity_id
_entity_poly.type
_entity_poly.pdbx_seq_one_letter_code
_entity_poly.pdbx_strand_id
1 'polypeptide(L)'
;VLRNIGATEAAKEVIESAPLIPTFEKQFRSDAIVRTIYHGTHIEGNDLTLIQTKKVLEGLTVYGRQRDIQEVINYRNVVQLLDELSYTRGGYTPEILKEIHKATVYKLIPDDKVGVFRTTQVVVKEEGTGEIIFAPPPFVEVPYLIEDFFAWLNSSESSDMHPVIKAGIAHYILVAIHPFVEGNGRTVRAFATLVL
;
A
#
# COMPACT_ATOMS: atom_id res chain seq x y z
N VAL A 1 -6.08 20.74 8.64
CA VAL A 1 -5.82 19.38 9.19
C VAL A 1 -6.80 19.08 10.32
N LEU A 2 -6.80 19.80 11.46
CA LEU A 2 -7.62 19.51 12.65
C LEU A 2 -9.13 19.40 12.34
N ARG A 3 -9.69 20.28 11.49
CA ARG A 3 -11.10 20.21 11.08
C ARG A 3 -11.44 18.88 10.38
N ASN A 4 -10.55 18.40 9.53
CA ASN A 4 -10.77 17.14 8.79
C ASN A 4 -10.63 15.93 9.73
N ILE A 5 -9.69 15.97 10.67
CA ILE A 5 -9.55 14.93 11.70
C ILE A 5 -10.83 14.87 12.53
N GLY A 6 -11.34 16.00 13.03
CA GLY A 6 -12.58 16.05 13.77
C GLY A 6 -13.79 15.50 13.00
N ALA A 7 -13.86 15.77 11.68
CA ALA A 7 -14.91 15.19 10.84
C ALA A 7 -14.74 13.67 10.65
N THR A 8 -13.50 13.19 10.56
CA THR A 8 -13.21 11.75 10.46
C THR A 8 -13.60 11.02 11.74
N GLU A 9 -13.23 11.56 12.91
CA GLU A 9 -13.59 10.95 14.21
C GLU A 9 -15.11 10.95 14.43
N ALA A 10 -15.80 12.05 14.07
CA ALA A 10 -17.25 12.09 14.16
C ALA A 10 -17.94 11.06 13.23
N ALA A 11 -17.41 10.85 12.01
CA ALA A 11 -17.92 9.84 11.09
C ALA A 11 -17.66 8.41 11.62
N LYS A 12 -16.48 8.17 12.21
CA LYS A 12 -16.11 6.90 12.84
C LYS A 12 -17.07 6.56 13.97
N GLU A 13 -17.32 7.49 14.88
CA GLU A 13 -18.27 7.32 15.99
C GLU A 13 -19.68 6.97 15.50
N VAL A 14 -20.16 7.62 14.44
CA VAL A 14 -21.46 7.31 13.84
C VAL A 14 -21.50 5.89 13.29
N ILE A 15 -20.43 5.44 12.60
CA ILE A 15 -20.35 4.09 12.02
C ILE A 15 -20.26 3.03 13.13
N GLU A 16 -19.46 3.25 14.15
CA GLU A 16 -19.30 2.32 15.28
C GLU A 16 -20.58 2.18 16.12
N SER A 17 -21.35 3.27 16.23
CA SER A 17 -22.62 3.28 16.94
C SER A 17 -23.82 2.78 16.10
N ALA A 18 -23.66 2.63 14.79
CA ALA A 18 -24.74 2.22 13.90
C ALA A 18 -24.91 0.69 13.91
N PRO A 19 -26.12 0.18 14.22
CA PRO A 19 -26.38 -1.26 14.13
C PRO A 19 -26.49 -1.67 12.64
N LEU A 20 -25.35 -2.01 12.03
CA LEU A 20 -25.33 -2.51 10.67
C LEU A 20 -25.92 -3.92 10.60
N ILE A 21 -26.84 -4.13 9.66
CA ILE A 21 -27.34 -5.47 9.35
C ILE A 21 -26.16 -6.26 8.74
N PRO A 22 -25.82 -7.47 9.27
CA PRO A 22 -24.62 -8.21 8.86
C PRO A 22 -24.47 -8.44 7.34
N THR A 23 -25.61 -8.58 6.64
CA THR A 23 -25.62 -8.75 5.18
C THR A 23 -25.13 -7.51 4.45
N PHE A 24 -25.53 -6.32 4.89
CA PHE A 24 -25.06 -5.06 4.32
C PHE A 24 -23.61 -4.78 4.66
N GLU A 25 -23.19 -5.08 5.89
CA GLU A 25 -21.78 -4.95 6.29
C GLU A 25 -20.87 -5.78 5.38
N LYS A 26 -21.22 -7.06 5.16
CA LYS A 26 -20.47 -7.94 4.26
C LYS A 26 -20.40 -7.40 2.84
N GLN A 27 -21.49 -6.86 2.32
CA GLN A 27 -21.54 -6.28 0.98
C GLN A 27 -20.66 -5.02 0.90
N PHE A 28 -20.79 -4.10 1.85
CA PHE A 28 -19.96 -2.88 1.89
C PHE A 28 -18.48 -3.20 2.00
N ARG A 29 -18.09 -4.16 2.83
CA ARG A 29 -16.70 -4.61 2.96
C ARG A 29 -16.20 -5.18 1.64
N SER A 30 -16.98 -6.02 0.96
CA SER A 30 -16.62 -6.59 -0.34
C SER A 30 -16.43 -5.49 -1.39
N ASP A 31 -17.37 -4.55 -1.49
CA ASP A 31 -17.28 -3.45 -2.45
C ASP A 31 -16.10 -2.50 -2.15
N ALA A 32 -15.81 -2.26 -0.87
CA ALA A 32 -14.65 -1.48 -0.44
C ALA A 32 -13.33 -2.15 -0.86
N ILE A 33 -13.20 -3.47 -0.67
CA ILE A 33 -12.02 -4.24 -1.10
C ILE A 33 -11.83 -4.12 -2.61
N VAL A 34 -12.88 -4.33 -3.41
CA VAL A 34 -12.80 -4.20 -4.88
C VAL A 34 -12.32 -2.80 -5.29
N ARG A 35 -12.85 -1.74 -4.67
CA ARG A 35 -12.44 -0.36 -4.95
C ARG A 35 -11.00 -0.08 -4.51
N THR A 36 -10.59 -0.58 -3.35
CA THR A 36 -9.22 -0.45 -2.85
C THR A 36 -8.23 -1.08 -3.82
N ILE A 37 -8.53 -2.29 -4.31
CA ILE A 37 -7.67 -2.98 -5.27
C ILE A 37 -7.65 -2.24 -6.61
N TYR A 38 -8.80 -1.85 -7.13
CA TYR A 38 -8.91 -1.10 -8.38
C TYR A 38 -8.09 0.21 -8.33
N HIS A 39 -8.35 1.07 -7.34
CA HIS A 39 -7.64 2.36 -7.25
C HIS A 39 -6.16 2.17 -6.93
N GLY A 40 -5.82 1.19 -6.09
CA GLY A 40 -4.43 0.88 -5.73
C GLY A 40 -3.57 0.41 -6.90
N THR A 41 -4.15 -0.24 -7.91
CA THR A 41 -3.45 -0.67 -9.12
C THR A 41 -3.57 0.37 -10.25
N HIS A 42 -4.72 1.01 -10.40
CA HIS A 42 -4.99 1.98 -11.46
C HIS A 42 -4.07 3.21 -11.42
N ILE A 43 -3.70 3.70 -10.21
CA ILE A 43 -2.74 4.80 -10.02
C ILE A 43 -1.38 4.48 -10.66
N GLU A 44 -1.02 3.21 -10.77
CA GLU A 44 0.25 2.74 -11.34
C GLU A 44 0.12 2.36 -12.83
N GLY A 45 -0.95 2.80 -13.51
CA GLY A 45 -1.14 2.55 -14.94
C GLY A 45 -1.76 1.19 -15.29
N ASN A 46 -2.46 0.55 -14.36
CA ASN A 46 -3.27 -0.62 -14.66
C ASN A 46 -4.52 -0.21 -15.45
N ASP A 47 -4.76 -0.82 -16.61
CA ASP A 47 -5.83 -0.43 -17.54
C ASP A 47 -7.17 -1.16 -17.31
N LEU A 48 -7.22 -2.11 -16.36
CA LEU A 48 -8.47 -2.81 -16.06
C LEU A 48 -9.52 -1.85 -15.48
N THR A 49 -10.73 -1.94 -15.98
CA THR A 49 -11.87 -1.21 -15.41
C THR A 49 -12.27 -1.81 -14.06
N LEU A 50 -13.04 -1.07 -13.26
CA LEU A 50 -13.59 -1.56 -12.00
C LEU A 50 -14.37 -2.87 -12.16
N ILE A 51 -15.15 -2.99 -13.26
CA ILE A 51 -15.92 -4.21 -13.56
C ILE A 51 -14.99 -5.38 -13.88
N GLN A 52 -13.92 -5.15 -14.65
CA GLN A 52 -12.93 -6.17 -14.97
C GLN A 52 -12.16 -6.59 -13.71
N THR A 53 -11.75 -5.63 -12.87
CA THR A 53 -11.12 -5.90 -11.58
C THR A 53 -12.00 -6.82 -10.73
N LYS A 54 -13.30 -6.51 -10.60
CA LYS A 54 -14.25 -7.37 -9.88
C LYS A 54 -14.30 -8.79 -10.43
N LYS A 55 -14.39 -8.93 -11.75
CA LYS A 55 -14.39 -10.26 -12.42
C LYS A 55 -13.11 -11.06 -12.14
N VAL A 56 -11.93 -10.41 -12.18
CA VAL A 56 -10.65 -11.05 -11.83
C VAL A 56 -10.69 -11.57 -10.40
N LEU A 57 -11.22 -10.79 -9.46
CA LEU A 57 -11.34 -11.16 -8.05
C LEU A 57 -12.33 -12.32 -7.82
N GLU A 58 -13.34 -12.44 -8.68
CA GLU A 58 -14.30 -13.56 -8.72
C GLU A 58 -13.74 -14.81 -9.44
N GLY A 59 -12.50 -14.75 -9.97
CA GLY A 59 -11.88 -15.86 -10.70
C GLY A 59 -12.36 -16.03 -12.13
N LEU A 60 -13.06 -15.03 -12.67
CA LEU A 60 -13.56 -15.05 -14.04
C LEU A 60 -12.51 -14.60 -15.04
N THR A 61 -12.56 -15.16 -16.24
CA THR A 61 -11.67 -14.74 -17.34
C THR A 61 -11.98 -13.32 -17.78
N VAL A 62 -10.94 -12.50 -17.90
CA VAL A 62 -11.01 -11.09 -18.33
C VAL A 62 -10.04 -10.89 -19.49
N TYR A 63 -10.45 -10.09 -20.46
CA TYR A 63 -9.58 -9.63 -21.52
C TYR A 63 -8.80 -8.40 -21.05
N GLY A 64 -7.46 -8.50 -21.03
CA GLY A 64 -6.55 -7.44 -20.59
C GLY A 64 -5.10 -7.89 -20.64
N ARG A 65 -4.16 -6.98 -20.31
CA ARG A 65 -2.74 -7.33 -20.22
C ARG A 65 -2.55 -8.32 -19.07
N GLN A 66 -1.76 -9.38 -19.28
CA GLN A 66 -1.49 -10.38 -18.23
C GLN A 66 -0.87 -9.75 -17.00
N ARG A 67 -0.03 -8.73 -17.18
CA ARG A 67 0.53 -7.95 -16.08
C ARG A 67 -0.55 -7.31 -15.21
N ASP A 68 -1.54 -6.66 -15.82
CA ASP A 68 -2.63 -5.97 -15.12
C ASP A 68 -3.47 -6.96 -14.29
N ILE A 69 -3.78 -8.11 -14.87
CA ILE A 69 -4.50 -9.18 -14.19
C ILE A 69 -3.69 -9.67 -12.98
N GLN A 70 -2.38 -9.90 -13.16
CA GLN A 70 -1.51 -10.35 -12.08
C GLN A 70 -1.38 -9.28 -10.98
N GLU A 71 -1.33 -8.01 -11.31
CA GLU A 71 -1.29 -6.91 -10.33
C GLU A 71 -2.56 -6.88 -9.45
N VAL A 72 -3.73 -7.07 -10.04
CA VAL A 72 -5.00 -7.17 -9.29
C VAL A 72 -4.99 -8.37 -8.34
N ILE A 73 -4.53 -9.53 -8.82
CA ILE A 73 -4.41 -10.75 -8.00
C ILE A 73 -3.44 -10.51 -6.83
N ASN A 74 -2.29 -9.91 -7.12
CA ASN A 74 -1.29 -9.60 -6.10
C ASN A 74 -1.83 -8.63 -5.05
N TYR A 75 -2.50 -7.56 -5.48
CA TYR A 75 -3.00 -6.56 -4.53
C TYR A 75 -4.16 -7.11 -3.67
N ARG A 76 -4.95 -8.06 -4.17
CA ARG A 76 -5.89 -8.84 -3.35
C ARG A 76 -5.15 -9.61 -2.25
N ASN A 77 -4.06 -10.30 -2.61
CA ASN A 77 -3.27 -11.05 -1.63
C ASN A 77 -2.61 -10.11 -0.61
N VAL A 78 -2.20 -8.90 -1.03
CA VAL A 78 -1.72 -7.84 -0.13
C VAL A 78 -2.80 -7.45 0.87
N VAL A 79 -4.04 -7.20 0.43
CA VAL A 79 -5.15 -6.84 1.34
C VAL A 79 -5.39 -7.95 2.37
N GLN A 80 -5.33 -9.22 1.96
CA GLN A 80 -5.45 -10.36 2.89
C GLN A 80 -4.27 -10.41 3.89
N LEU A 81 -3.04 -10.19 3.40
CA LEU A 81 -1.86 -10.13 4.27
C LEU A 81 -1.96 -8.99 5.29
N LEU A 82 -2.49 -7.81 4.91
CA LEU A 82 -2.69 -6.71 5.86
C LEU A 82 -3.68 -7.08 6.96
N ASP A 83 -4.75 -7.79 6.64
CA ASP A 83 -5.69 -8.29 7.65
C ASP A 83 -4.97 -9.23 8.63
N GLU A 84 -4.13 -10.15 8.17
CA GLU A 84 -3.36 -11.06 9.02
C GLU A 84 -2.35 -10.30 9.91
N LEU A 85 -1.62 -9.34 9.33
CA LEU A 85 -0.62 -8.53 10.03
C LEU A 85 -1.25 -7.62 11.09
N SER A 86 -2.46 -7.13 10.88
CA SER A 86 -3.17 -6.25 11.82
C SER A 86 -3.46 -6.91 13.18
N TYR A 87 -3.54 -8.24 13.22
CA TYR A 87 -3.73 -9.01 14.44
C TYR A 87 -2.42 -9.34 15.18
N THR A 88 -1.26 -9.12 14.55
CA THR A 88 0.04 -9.39 15.19
C THR A 88 0.40 -8.23 16.12
N ARG A 89 0.55 -8.54 17.43
CA ARG A 89 0.96 -7.57 18.46
C ARG A 89 2.48 -7.36 18.43
N GLY A 90 3.02 -6.96 17.29
CA GLY A 90 4.42 -6.61 17.10
C GLY A 90 4.56 -5.16 16.67
N GLY A 91 5.73 -4.56 16.88
CA GLY A 91 6.06 -3.29 16.24
C GLY A 91 6.20 -3.44 14.72
N TYR A 92 6.24 -2.34 14.01
CA TYR A 92 6.50 -2.33 12.58
C TYR A 92 7.98 -2.62 12.33
N THR A 93 8.28 -3.48 11.34
CA THR A 93 9.66 -3.87 11.00
C THR A 93 9.93 -3.77 9.50
N PRO A 94 11.22 -3.66 9.09
CA PRO A 94 11.60 -3.73 7.69
C PRO A 94 11.14 -5.02 7.01
N GLU A 95 11.06 -6.12 7.75
CA GLU A 95 10.62 -7.43 7.25
C GLU A 95 9.16 -7.40 6.82
N ILE A 96 8.28 -6.74 7.59
CA ILE A 96 6.88 -6.53 7.22
C ILE A 96 6.78 -5.75 5.90
N LEU A 97 7.56 -4.68 5.74
CA LEU A 97 7.58 -3.91 4.50
C LEU A 97 8.05 -4.77 3.31
N LYS A 98 9.08 -5.60 3.50
CA LYS A 98 9.57 -6.53 2.49
C LYS A 98 8.55 -7.62 2.15
N GLU A 99 7.78 -8.08 3.14
CA GLU A 99 6.74 -9.08 2.94
C GLU A 99 5.57 -8.52 2.11
N ILE A 100 5.12 -7.31 2.42
CA ILE A 100 4.13 -6.59 1.62
C ILE A 100 4.64 -6.39 0.18
N HIS A 101 5.92 -6.00 0.02
CA HIS A 101 6.53 -5.86 -1.30
C HIS A 101 6.54 -7.19 -2.07
N LYS A 102 6.92 -8.30 -1.43
CA LYS A 102 6.90 -9.64 -2.05
C LYS A 102 5.52 -9.98 -2.61
N ALA A 103 4.48 -9.77 -1.81
CA ALA A 103 3.11 -9.99 -2.25
C ALA A 103 2.71 -9.06 -3.41
N THR A 104 3.13 -7.78 -3.34
CA THR A 104 2.80 -6.76 -4.35
C THR A 104 3.37 -7.08 -5.72
N VAL A 105 4.62 -7.54 -5.80
CA VAL A 105 5.36 -7.72 -7.06
C VAL A 105 5.49 -9.18 -7.52
N TYR A 106 4.79 -10.10 -6.87
CA TYR A 106 4.86 -11.52 -7.19
C TYR A 106 4.60 -11.77 -8.68
N LYS A 107 5.53 -12.47 -9.36
CA LYS A 107 5.50 -12.73 -10.82
C LYS A 107 5.50 -11.48 -11.72
N LEU A 108 5.83 -10.31 -11.20
CA LEU A 108 5.90 -9.07 -11.99
C LEU A 108 7.34 -8.62 -12.26
N ILE A 109 8.27 -9.01 -11.39
CA ILE A 109 9.69 -8.67 -11.48
C ILE A 109 10.55 -9.93 -11.25
N PRO A 110 11.86 -9.90 -11.58
CA PRO A 110 12.77 -11.01 -11.30
C PRO A 110 12.83 -11.37 -9.81
N ASP A 111 12.91 -12.66 -9.50
CA ASP A 111 12.84 -13.18 -8.12
C ASP A 111 13.94 -12.63 -7.21
N ASP A 112 15.13 -12.33 -7.76
CA ASP A 112 16.25 -11.73 -7.03
C ASP A 112 16.00 -10.29 -6.55
N LYS A 113 14.94 -9.66 -7.02
CA LYS A 113 14.49 -8.29 -6.62
C LYS A 113 13.29 -8.31 -5.69
N VAL A 114 12.62 -9.46 -5.55
CA VAL A 114 11.39 -9.60 -4.77
C VAL A 114 11.70 -9.50 -3.26
N GLY A 115 11.15 -8.50 -2.58
CA GLY A 115 11.37 -8.27 -1.14
C GLY A 115 12.78 -7.83 -0.77
N VAL A 116 13.54 -7.30 -1.72
CA VAL A 116 14.92 -6.85 -1.52
C VAL A 116 15.02 -5.35 -1.75
N PHE A 117 15.61 -4.62 -0.83
CA PHE A 117 15.91 -3.21 -1.03
C PHE A 117 16.87 -3.02 -2.21
N ARG A 118 16.67 -1.94 -2.95
CA ARG A 118 17.48 -1.64 -4.12
C ARG A 118 18.96 -1.47 -3.77
N THR A 119 19.80 -2.05 -4.60
CA THR A 119 21.26 -1.91 -4.58
C THR A 119 21.77 -1.09 -5.76
N THR A 120 20.85 -0.46 -6.49
CA THR A 120 21.15 0.38 -7.66
C THR A 120 20.34 1.68 -7.56
N GLN A 121 20.84 2.73 -8.22
CA GLN A 121 20.10 3.98 -8.30
C GLN A 121 18.90 3.83 -9.22
N VAL A 122 17.77 4.37 -8.79
CA VAL A 122 16.53 4.47 -9.56
C VAL A 122 16.12 5.94 -9.65
N VAL A 123 15.29 6.25 -10.63
CA VAL A 123 14.66 7.57 -10.81
C VAL A 123 13.21 7.36 -11.21
N VAL A 124 12.36 8.30 -10.83
CA VAL A 124 10.97 8.35 -11.30
C VAL A 124 10.94 9.29 -12.51
N LYS A 125 10.42 8.78 -13.62
CA LYS A 125 10.29 9.53 -14.87
C LYS A 125 8.82 9.81 -15.17
N GLU A 126 8.57 10.95 -15.79
CA GLU A 126 7.28 11.25 -16.35
C GLU A 126 6.98 10.33 -17.54
N GLU A 127 5.80 9.75 -17.56
CA GLU A 127 5.35 8.91 -18.67
C GLU A 127 5.12 9.77 -19.92
N GLY A 128 5.70 9.35 -21.03
CA GLY A 128 5.61 10.05 -22.32
C GLY A 128 6.79 10.98 -22.63
N THR A 129 7.28 11.77 -21.68
CA THR A 129 8.44 12.66 -21.89
C THR A 129 9.75 11.99 -21.54
N GLY A 130 9.76 11.05 -20.60
CA GLY A 130 10.96 10.43 -20.05
C GLY A 130 11.78 11.35 -19.15
N GLU A 131 11.27 12.54 -18.84
CA GLU A 131 11.92 13.49 -17.95
C GLU A 131 11.95 12.97 -16.50
N ILE A 132 13.07 13.18 -15.81
CA ILE A 132 13.21 12.78 -14.41
C ILE A 132 12.43 13.77 -13.54
N ILE A 133 11.34 13.33 -12.94
CA ILE A 133 10.51 14.13 -12.04
C ILE A 133 10.87 13.95 -10.57
N PHE A 134 11.55 12.84 -10.23
CA PHE A 134 12.02 12.60 -8.87
C PHE A 134 13.26 11.69 -8.86
N ALA A 135 14.27 12.08 -8.09
CA ALA A 135 15.47 11.29 -7.82
C ALA A 135 15.51 10.94 -6.33
N PRO A 136 15.23 9.68 -5.96
CA PRO A 136 15.32 9.22 -4.57
C PRO A 136 16.77 9.31 -4.05
N PRO A 137 16.98 9.25 -2.72
CA PRO A 137 18.31 9.19 -2.11
C PRO A 137 19.22 8.14 -2.75
N PRO A 138 20.55 8.27 -2.64
CA PRO A 138 21.49 7.24 -3.08
C PRO A 138 21.15 5.87 -2.49
N PHE A 139 21.27 4.81 -3.29
CA PHE A 139 20.89 3.46 -2.84
C PHE A 139 21.69 2.99 -1.60
N VAL A 140 22.90 3.49 -1.40
CA VAL A 140 23.74 3.19 -0.23
C VAL A 140 23.16 3.72 1.08
N GLU A 141 22.30 4.74 1.02
CA GLU A 141 21.62 5.34 2.17
C GLU A 141 20.33 4.61 2.55
N VAL A 142 19.75 3.84 1.63
CA VAL A 142 18.45 3.17 1.85
C VAL A 142 18.39 2.36 3.14
N PRO A 143 19.39 1.50 3.47
CA PRO A 143 19.33 0.73 4.71
C PRO A 143 19.23 1.62 5.97
N TYR A 144 20.00 2.70 6.02
CA TYR A 144 20.02 3.64 7.16
C TYR A 144 18.70 4.40 7.27
N LEU A 145 18.20 4.92 6.15
CA LEU A 145 16.92 5.64 6.11
C LEU A 145 15.74 4.75 6.51
N ILE A 146 15.77 3.48 6.16
CA ILE A 146 14.76 2.51 6.57
C ILE A 146 14.88 2.22 8.08
N GLU A 147 16.09 2.06 8.61
CA GLU A 147 16.32 1.87 10.05
C GLU A 147 15.78 3.07 10.84
N ASP A 148 16.15 4.29 10.47
CA ASP A 148 15.68 5.53 11.10
C ASP A 148 14.15 5.65 11.02
N PHE A 149 13.57 5.32 9.86
CA PHE A 149 12.11 5.33 9.69
C PHE A 149 11.40 4.38 10.65
N PHE A 150 11.87 3.14 10.78
CA PHE A 150 11.23 2.18 11.68
C PHE A 150 11.49 2.51 13.16
N ALA A 151 12.64 3.09 13.50
CA ALA A 151 12.92 3.60 14.83
C ALA A 151 11.90 4.71 15.20
N TRP A 152 11.68 5.67 14.31
CA TRP A 152 10.65 6.70 14.50
C TRP A 152 9.25 6.09 14.59
N LEU A 153 8.87 5.20 13.66
CA LEU A 153 7.52 4.64 13.58
C LEU A 153 7.11 3.86 14.85
N ASN A 154 8.10 3.27 15.55
CA ASN A 154 7.89 2.54 16.81
C ASN A 154 8.19 3.39 18.06
N SER A 155 8.50 4.68 17.91
CA SER A 155 8.78 5.57 19.03
C SER A 155 7.50 5.96 19.80
N SER A 156 7.67 6.43 21.03
CA SER A 156 6.57 7.01 21.81
C SER A 156 5.98 8.24 21.14
N GLU A 157 6.81 9.10 20.53
CA GLU A 157 6.37 10.27 19.77
C GLU A 157 5.38 9.89 18.67
N SER A 158 5.73 8.88 17.89
CA SER A 158 4.86 8.37 16.82
C SER A 158 3.58 7.70 17.36
N SER A 159 3.66 7.07 18.53
CA SER A 159 2.51 6.41 19.18
C SER A 159 1.47 7.40 19.66
N ASP A 160 1.87 8.61 20.04
CA ASP A 160 0.98 9.68 20.50
C ASP A 160 0.31 10.43 19.32
N MET A 161 0.71 10.15 18.08
CA MET A 161 0.13 10.78 16.90
C MET A 161 -1.24 10.18 16.55
N HIS A 162 -2.12 11.02 16.02
CA HIS A 162 -3.36 10.55 15.43
C HIS A 162 -3.08 9.59 14.26
N PRO A 163 -3.73 8.40 14.17
CA PRO A 163 -3.41 7.36 13.18
C PRO A 163 -3.35 7.87 11.73
N VAL A 164 -4.29 8.73 11.34
CA VAL A 164 -4.31 9.33 9.98
C VAL A 164 -3.05 10.17 9.69
N ILE A 165 -2.56 10.92 10.69
CA ILE A 165 -1.33 11.72 10.53
C ILE A 165 -0.13 10.80 10.46
N LYS A 166 -0.04 9.83 11.35
CA LYS A 166 1.03 8.83 11.40
C LYS A 166 1.13 8.07 10.07
N ALA A 167 0.01 7.56 9.57
CA ALA A 167 -0.05 6.87 8.27
C ALA A 167 0.36 7.77 7.11
N GLY A 168 -0.07 9.05 7.12
CA GLY A 168 0.32 10.02 6.10
C GLY A 168 1.81 10.33 6.09
N ILE A 169 2.43 10.49 7.26
CA ILE A 169 3.89 10.70 7.39
C ILE A 169 4.63 9.43 6.96
N ALA A 170 4.20 8.26 7.41
CA ALA A 170 4.81 6.99 7.02
C ALA A 170 4.78 6.78 5.50
N HIS A 171 3.63 7.07 4.88
CA HIS A 171 3.49 7.05 3.42
C HIS A 171 4.48 7.99 2.73
N TYR A 172 4.54 9.25 3.17
CA TYR A 172 5.43 10.25 2.57
C TYR A 172 6.90 9.85 2.66
N ILE A 173 7.36 9.46 3.85
CA ILE A 173 8.77 9.07 4.08
C ILE A 173 9.14 7.87 3.19
N LEU A 174 8.34 6.82 3.18
CA LEU A 174 8.63 5.62 2.39
C LEU A 174 8.59 5.88 0.88
N VAL A 175 7.69 6.74 0.39
CA VAL A 175 7.70 7.16 -1.02
C VAL A 175 8.96 7.94 -1.35
N ALA A 176 9.41 8.83 -0.44
CA ALA A 176 10.63 9.61 -0.63
C ALA A 176 11.90 8.74 -0.61
N ILE A 177 11.99 7.76 0.29
CA ILE A 177 13.11 6.80 0.32
C ILE A 177 13.13 5.94 -0.95
N HIS A 178 11.95 5.53 -1.44
CA HIS A 178 11.79 4.69 -2.64
C HIS A 178 12.64 3.41 -2.55
N PRO A 179 12.40 2.54 -1.55
CA PRO A 179 13.37 1.53 -1.14
C PRO A 179 13.55 0.35 -2.12
N PHE A 180 12.65 0.17 -3.09
CA PHE A 180 12.68 -0.94 -4.03
C PHE A 180 12.95 -0.50 -5.47
N VAL A 181 13.27 -1.44 -6.35
CA VAL A 181 13.50 -1.14 -7.78
C VAL A 181 12.18 -0.90 -8.52
N GLU A 182 11.08 -1.54 -8.09
CA GLU A 182 9.73 -1.42 -8.64
C GLU A 182 8.69 -1.72 -7.55
N GLY A 183 7.43 -1.33 -7.76
CA GLY A 183 6.33 -1.62 -6.85
C GLY A 183 6.28 -0.75 -5.59
N ASN A 184 7.08 0.31 -5.51
CA ASN A 184 7.13 1.20 -4.34
C ASN A 184 5.77 1.80 -4.02
N GLY A 185 5.08 2.39 -5.00
CA GLY A 185 3.81 3.07 -4.77
C GLY A 185 2.75 2.13 -4.17
N ARG A 186 2.56 0.95 -4.75
CA ARG A 186 1.60 -0.06 -4.27
C ARG A 186 1.97 -0.57 -2.87
N THR A 187 3.25 -0.88 -2.65
CA THR A 187 3.77 -1.36 -1.36
C THR A 187 3.59 -0.32 -0.26
N VAL A 188 3.94 0.94 -0.54
CA VAL A 188 3.86 2.02 0.45
C VAL A 188 2.42 2.37 0.79
N ARG A 189 1.51 2.38 -0.20
CA ARG A 189 0.06 2.56 0.09
C ARG A 189 -0.49 1.44 0.96
N ALA A 190 -0.12 0.20 0.68
CA ALA A 190 -0.49 -0.95 1.50
C ALA A 190 0.07 -0.84 2.93
N PHE A 191 1.35 -0.49 3.07
CA PHE A 191 1.96 -0.30 4.39
C PHE A 191 1.32 0.86 5.17
N ALA A 192 1.00 1.98 4.51
CA ALA A 192 0.29 3.09 5.15
C ALA A 192 -1.12 2.67 5.63
N THR A 193 -1.80 1.77 4.90
CA THR A 193 -3.07 1.19 5.35
C THR A 193 -2.90 0.32 6.60
N LEU A 194 -1.79 -0.40 6.74
CA LEU A 194 -1.48 -1.18 7.95
C LEU A 194 -1.19 -0.28 9.17
N VAL A 195 -0.63 0.92 8.93
CA VAL A 195 -0.34 1.91 10.00
C VAL A 195 -1.61 2.64 10.47
N LEU A 196 -2.63 2.73 9.60
CA LEU A 196 -3.91 3.41 9.85
C LEU A 196 -4.83 2.60 10.76
#